data_fadf3a68d524be17bd1ed6729067ef80
#
_entry.id   fadf3a68d524be17bd1ed6729067ef80
#
_cell.length_a   1.000
_cell.length_b   1.000
_cell.length_c   1.000
_cell.angle_alpha   90.00
_cell.angle_beta   90.00
_cell.angle_gamma   90.00
#
_symmetry.space_group_name_H-M   'P 1'
#
loop_
_entity.id
_entity.type
_entity.pdbx_description
1 polymer ?
#
loop_
_entity_poly.entity_id
_entity_poly.type
_entity_poly.pdbx_seq_one_letter_code
_entity_poly.pdbx_strand_id
1 'polypeptide(L)'
;MIFQQFNLLAQRNILRNVCFPMEIAGVPKQQARERAMELLKLVGLEDRAKAYPAQLSGGQRQRVAIARAIATNPKVLLCDEATSALDPNTTKSILELIKQINRDLGITVIVITHEMAVIEAICDRVAIIDHSQIAESGRVSEIFSEPKSKIGRQLILGDAVENVKFDKSRKIRIT
;
A
#
# COMPACT_ATOMS: atom_id res chain seq x y z
N MET A 1 -6.41 8.49 2.49
CA MET A 1 -5.00 8.20 2.80
C MET A 1 -4.91 6.95 3.66
N ILE A 2 -3.95 6.09 3.39
CA ILE A 2 -3.63 4.88 4.14
C ILE A 2 -2.28 5.14 4.80
N PHE A 3 -2.16 4.81 6.09
CA PHE A 3 -0.95 5.03 6.89
C PHE A 3 -0.34 3.68 7.29
N GLN A 4 0.93 3.69 7.68
CA GLN A 4 1.64 2.56 8.27
C GLN A 4 0.89 1.97 9.49
N GLN A 5 0.39 2.83 10.37
CA GLN A 5 -0.55 2.45 11.43
C GLN A 5 -1.97 2.55 10.88
N PHE A 6 -2.74 1.49 11.02
CA PHE A 6 -4.08 1.37 10.40
C PHE A 6 -5.07 2.46 10.82
N ASN A 7 -4.84 3.12 11.96
CA ASN A 7 -5.64 4.21 12.53
C ASN A 7 -7.15 3.90 12.54
N LEU A 8 -7.52 2.64 12.83
CA LEU A 8 -8.91 2.23 12.98
C LEU A 8 -9.46 2.70 14.33
N LEU A 9 -10.71 3.10 14.32
CA LEU A 9 -11.43 3.50 15.52
C LEU A 9 -11.72 2.26 16.36
N ALA A 10 -10.99 2.07 17.46
CA ALA A 10 -11.03 0.86 18.28
C ALA A 10 -12.41 0.58 18.88
N GLN A 11 -13.18 1.63 19.19
CA GLN A 11 -14.52 1.55 19.79
C GLN A 11 -15.65 1.36 18.76
N ARG A 12 -15.31 1.32 17.45
CA ARG A 12 -16.26 1.07 16.37
C ARG A 12 -15.98 -0.28 15.74
N ASN A 13 -17.02 -1.04 15.40
CA ASN A 13 -16.87 -2.24 14.59
C ASN A 13 -16.39 -1.90 13.17
N ILE A 14 -16.03 -2.93 12.42
CA ILE A 14 -15.42 -2.80 11.09
C ILE A 14 -16.34 -2.07 10.11
N LEU A 15 -17.61 -2.40 10.06
CA LEU A 15 -18.59 -1.71 9.21
C LEU A 15 -18.65 -0.21 9.52
N ARG A 16 -18.73 0.16 10.82
CA ARG A 16 -18.76 1.57 11.24
C ARG A 16 -17.43 2.30 11.00
N ASN A 17 -16.30 1.59 10.99
CA ASN A 17 -15.03 2.17 10.57
C ASN A 17 -15.07 2.57 9.09
N VAL A 18 -15.60 1.72 8.21
CA VAL A 18 -15.70 2.02 6.78
C VAL A 18 -16.77 3.09 6.50
N CYS A 19 -17.89 3.10 7.25
CA CYS A 19 -18.92 4.14 7.13
C CYS A 19 -18.42 5.55 7.55
N PHE A 20 -17.43 5.64 8.43
CA PHE A 20 -17.05 6.87 9.09
C PHE A 20 -16.74 8.06 8.18
N PRO A 21 -15.92 7.94 7.10
CA PRO A 21 -15.69 9.07 6.21
C PRO A 21 -16.95 9.50 5.46
N MET A 22 -17.86 8.60 5.16
CA MET A 22 -19.16 8.91 4.52
C MET A 22 -20.12 9.62 5.50
N GLU A 23 -20.08 9.22 6.78
CA GLU A 23 -20.83 9.91 7.84
C GLU A 23 -20.39 11.39 7.94
N ILE A 24 -19.06 11.66 7.91
CA ILE A 24 -18.52 13.02 7.91
C ILE A 24 -18.93 13.79 6.66
N ALA A 25 -18.97 13.12 5.49
CA ALA A 25 -19.38 13.72 4.23
C ALA A 25 -20.90 13.95 4.13
N GLY A 26 -21.68 13.64 5.16
CA GLY A 26 -23.13 13.85 5.19
C GLY A 26 -23.94 12.83 4.35
N VAL A 27 -23.34 11.70 3.98
CA VAL A 27 -24.03 10.63 3.22
C VAL A 27 -25.11 10.01 4.11
N PRO A 28 -26.34 9.78 3.61
CA PRO A 28 -27.41 9.15 4.35
C PRO A 28 -26.97 7.79 4.91
N LYS A 29 -27.32 7.52 6.17
CA LYS A 29 -26.85 6.37 6.96
C LYS A 29 -27.06 5.02 6.24
N GLN A 30 -28.19 4.86 5.56
CA GLN A 30 -28.51 3.64 4.81
C GLN A 30 -27.55 3.46 3.63
N GLN A 31 -27.35 4.51 2.83
CA GLN A 31 -26.43 4.49 1.69
C GLN A 31 -24.98 4.24 2.12
N ALA A 32 -24.53 4.91 3.20
CA ALA A 32 -23.19 4.68 3.76
C ALA A 32 -23.00 3.23 4.20
N ARG A 33 -24.02 2.60 4.78
CA ARG A 33 -23.97 1.20 5.19
C ARG A 33 -23.91 0.25 4.00
N GLU A 34 -24.73 0.46 2.98
CA GLU A 34 -24.73 -0.35 1.77
C GLU A 34 -23.37 -0.27 1.07
N ARG A 35 -22.87 0.95 0.86
CA ARG A 35 -21.55 1.17 0.27
C ARG A 35 -20.42 0.54 1.10
N ALA A 36 -20.47 0.65 2.42
CA ALA A 36 -19.48 0.04 3.29
C ALA A 36 -19.48 -1.49 3.20
N MET A 37 -20.64 -2.12 3.04
CA MET A 37 -20.72 -3.58 2.83
C MET A 37 -20.14 -4.01 1.48
N GLU A 38 -20.41 -3.26 0.39
CA GLU A 38 -19.79 -3.51 -0.90
C GLU A 38 -18.26 -3.45 -0.81
N LEU A 39 -17.73 -2.43 -0.13
CA LEU A 39 -16.28 -2.27 0.04
C LEU A 39 -15.68 -3.36 0.94
N LEU A 40 -16.39 -3.80 1.99
CA LEU A 40 -15.95 -4.92 2.80
C LEU A 40 -15.92 -6.22 1.99
N LYS A 41 -16.87 -6.43 1.09
CA LYS A 41 -16.87 -7.54 0.14
C LYS A 41 -15.68 -7.45 -0.83
N LEU A 42 -15.40 -6.27 -1.37
CA LEU A 42 -14.25 -6.02 -2.26
C LEU A 42 -12.92 -6.41 -1.61
N VAL A 43 -12.76 -6.12 -0.31
CA VAL A 43 -11.55 -6.45 0.44
C VAL A 43 -11.59 -7.84 1.12
N GLY A 44 -12.66 -8.63 0.90
CA GLY A 44 -12.81 -10.00 1.43
C GLY A 44 -13.04 -10.08 2.94
N LEU A 45 -13.80 -9.13 3.51
CA LEU A 45 -14.08 -9.03 4.96
C LEU A 45 -15.56 -8.79 5.27
N GLU A 46 -16.48 -9.20 4.39
CA GLU A 46 -17.91 -9.01 4.61
C GLU A 46 -18.42 -9.77 5.83
N ASP A 47 -17.89 -10.97 6.10
CA ASP A 47 -18.18 -11.79 7.26
C ASP A 47 -17.68 -11.18 8.58
N ARG A 48 -16.76 -10.24 8.52
CA ARG A 48 -16.16 -9.54 9.66
C ARG A 48 -16.77 -8.17 9.94
N ALA A 49 -17.84 -7.78 9.26
CA ALA A 49 -18.46 -6.45 9.39
C ALA A 49 -18.82 -6.06 10.84
N LYS A 50 -19.19 -7.03 11.68
CA LYS A 50 -19.55 -6.83 13.10
C LYS A 50 -18.35 -6.93 14.05
N ALA A 51 -17.20 -7.43 13.59
CA ALA A 51 -15.99 -7.56 14.41
C ALA A 51 -15.41 -6.17 14.78
N TYR A 52 -14.56 -6.15 15.78
CA TYR A 52 -13.81 -4.96 16.21
C TYR A 52 -12.33 -5.06 15.76
N PRO A 53 -11.61 -3.93 15.62
CA PRO A 53 -10.21 -3.94 15.17
C PRO A 53 -9.29 -4.88 15.95
N ALA A 54 -9.50 -5.02 17.26
CA ALA A 54 -8.71 -5.92 18.11
C ALA A 54 -8.87 -7.42 17.76
N GLN A 55 -9.92 -7.78 17.04
CA GLN A 55 -10.22 -9.16 16.66
C GLN A 55 -9.64 -9.54 15.27
N LEU A 56 -8.92 -8.61 14.63
CA LEU A 56 -8.39 -8.76 13.28
C LEU A 56 -6.86 -8.90 13.28
N SER A 57 -6.34 -9.68 12.32
CA SER A 57 -4.90 -9.70 12.01
C SER A 57 -4.43 -8.35 11.43
N GLY A 58 -3.11 -8.12 11.37
CA GLY A 58 -2.52 -6.92 10.77
C GLY A 58 -3.00 -6.70 9.34
N GLY A 59 -2.92 -7.73 8.50
CA GLY A 59 -3.39 -7.67 7.12
C GLY A 59 -4.89 -7.41 6.97
N GLN A 60 -5.71 -7.99 7.85
CA GLN A 60 -7.15 -7.70 7.88
C GLN A 60 -7.42 -6.25 8.28
N ARG A 61 -6.72 -5.71 9.28
CA ARG A 61 -6.82 -4.29 9.66
C ARG A 61 -6.43 -3.37 8.49
N GLN A 62 -5.39 -3.73 7.75
CA GLN A 62 -4.98 -2.97 6.57
C GLN A 62 -6.04 -2.98 5.46
N ARG A 63 -6.65 -4.12 5.19
CA ARG A 63 -7.77 -4.24 4.24
C ARG A 63 -8.95 -3.34 4.64
N VAL A 64 -9.28 -3.25 5.93
CA VAL A 64 -10.30 -2.32 6.44
C VAL A 64 -9.89 -0.87 6.24
N ALA A 65 -8.63 -0.52 6.51
CA ALA A 65 -8.12 0.83 6.30
C ALA A 65 -8.19 1.24 4.81
N ILE A 66 -7.90 0.30 3.89
CA ILE A 66 -8.07 0.50 2.44
C ILE A 66 -9.56 0.74 2.11
N ALA A 67 -10.47 -0.13 2.53
CA ALA A 67 -11.90 0.03 2.30
C ALA A 67 -12.43 1.39 2.80
N ARG A 68 -11.99 1.80 3.99
CA ARG A 68 -12.32 3.11 4.57
C ARG A 68 -11.77 4.26 3.73
N ALA A 69 -10.55 4.15 3.21
CA ALA A 69 -9.91 5.20 2.43
C ALA A 69 -10.58 5.44 1.08
N ILE A 70 -11.21 4.42 0.49
CA ILE A 70 -11.92 4.53 -0.80
C ILE A 70 -13.44 4.73 -0.64
N ALA A 71 -13.96 4.82 0.58
CA ALA A 71 -15.40 4.88 0.86
C ALA A 71 -16.09 6.09 0.22
N THR A 72 -15.41 7.21 0.12
CA THR A 72 -15.92 8.47 -0.47
C THR A 72 -15.58 8.63 -1.95
N ASN A 73 -15.22 7.55 -2.65
CA ASN A 73 -14.83 7.57 -4.07
C ASN A 73 -13.77 8.63 -4.41
N PRO A 74 -12.58 8.60 -3.77
CA PRO A 74 -11.54 9.59 -4.01
C PRO A 74 -10.95 9.42 -5.42
N LYS A 75 -10.48 10.52 -6.02
CA LYS A 75 -9.73 10.49 -7.29
C LYS A 75 -8.29 10.02 -7.09
N VAL A 76 -7.74 10.23 -5.89
CA VAL A 76 -6.36 9.91 -5.53
C VAL A 76 -6.33 9.16 -4.20
N LEU A 77 -5.62 8.04 -4.16
CA LEU A 77 -5.34 7.26 -2.96
C LEU A 77 -3.86 7.42 -2.59
N LEU A 78 -3.59 7.97 -1.41
CA LEU A 78 -2.23 8.07 -0.85
C LEU A 78 -1.97 6.87 0.06
N CYS A 79 -0.88 6.16 -0.18
CA CYS A 79 -0.41 5.02 0.61
C CYS A 79 0.96 5.38 1.20
N ASP A 80 1.01 5.63 2.50
CA ASP A 80 2.22 5.99 3.22
C ASP A 80 2.68 4.78 4.03
N GLU A 81 3.75 4.13 3.55
CA GLU A 81 4.30 2.90 4.12
C GLU A 81 3.25 1.83 4.43
N ALA A 82 2.29 1.67 3.53
CA ALA A 82 1.08 0.86 3.76
C ALA A 82 1.33 -0.64 4.01
N THR A 83 2.55 -1.12 3.80
CA THR A 83 2.93 -2.54 3.93
C THR A 83 4.10 -2.80 4.89
N SER A 84 4.78 -1.77 5.38
CA SER A 84 6.01 -1.90 6.17
C SER A 84 5.87 -2.69 7.50
N ALA A 85 4.66 -2.76 8.05
CA ALA A 85 4.36 -3.51 9.29
C ALA A 85 3.78 -4.91 9.04
N LEU A 86 3.84 -5.43 7.81
CA LEU A 86 3.23 -6.70 7.40
C LEU A 86 4.30 -7.72 6.99
N ASP A 87 3.97 -9.00 7.12
CA ASP A 87 4.81 -10.08 6.59
C ASP A 87 4.80 -10.10 5.05
N PRO A 88 5.80 -10.69 4.39
CA PRO A 88 5.95 -10.65 2.93
C PRO A 88 4.75 -11.19 2.14
N ASN A 89 4.08 -12.25 2.62
CA ASN A 89 2.93 -12.82 1.94
C ASN A 89 1.71 -11.89 2.03
N THR A 90 1.49 -11.32 3.20
CA THR A 90 0.43 -10.33 3.42
C THR A 90 0.71 -9.06 2.61
N THR A 91 1.96 -8.59 2.58
CA THR A 91 2.39 -7.45 1.74
C THR A 91 2.01 -7.68 0.27
N LYS A 92 2.38 -8.81 -0.32
CA LYS A 92 2.03 -9.15 -1.70
C LYS A 92 0.52 -9.09 -1.93
N SER A 93 -0.26 -9.69 -1.03
CA SER A 93 -1.73 -9.70 -1.11
C SER A 93 -2.35 -8.30 -1.01
N ILE A 94 -1.78 -7.40 -0.21
CA ILE A 94 -2.22 -5.99 -0.10
C ILE A 94 -1.87 -5.21 -1.37
N LEU A 95 -0.67 -5.41 -1.93
CA LEU A 95 -0.24 -4.77 -3.17
C LEU A 95 -1.12 -5.19 -4.36
N GLU A 96 -1.47 -6.47 -4.46
CA GLU A 96 -2.40 -6.98 -5.46
C GLU A 96 -3.80 -6.35 -5.32
N LEU A 97 -4.29 -6.21 -4.09
CA LEU A 97 -5.56 -5.52 -3.81
C LEU A 97 -5.52 -4.05 -4.23
N ILE A 98 -4.42 -3.33 -3.95
CA ILE A 98 -4.26 -1.92 -4.38
C ILE A 98 -4.24 -1.82 -5.90
N LYS A 99 -3.55 -2.73 -6.61
CA LYS A 99 -3.58 -2.79 -8.08
C LYS A 99 -4.98 -3.04 -8.63
N GLN A 100 -5.71 -3.96 -8.02
CA GLN A 100 -7.10 -4.25 -8.40
C GLN A 100 -7.97 -3.00 -8.24
N ILE A 101 -7.90 -2.33 -7.09
CA ILE A 101 -8.65 -1.10 -6.80
C ILE A 101 -8.30 0.01 -7.79
N ASN A 102 -7.01 0.19 -8.14
CA ASN A 102 -6.58 1.16 -9.15
C ASN A 102 -7.25 0.90 -10.50
N ARG A 103 -7.28 -0.37 -10.95
CA ARG A 103 -7.90 -0.75 -12.23
C ARG A 103 -9.42 -0.64 -12.21
N ASP A 104 -10.06 -1.17 -11.17
CA ASP A 104 -11.52 -1.30 -11.11
C ASP A 104 -12.21 0.04 -10.87
N LEU A 105 -11.58 0.93 -10.09
CA LEU A 105 -12.12 2.25 -9.74
C LEU A 105 -11.53 3.40 -10.57
N GLY A 106 -10.49 3.16 -11.38
CA GLY A 106 -9.82 4.19 -12.18
C GLY A 106 -9.19 5.32 -11.37
N ILE A 107 -8.81 5.07 -10.13
CA ILE A 107 -8.22 6.08 -9.23
C ILE A 107 -6.70 6.12 -9.37
N THR A 108 -6.10 7.29 -9.19
CA THR A 108 -4.64 7.41 -9.10
C THR A 108 -4.17 6.93 -7.73
N VAL A 109 -3.16 6.05 -7.70
CA VAL A 109 -2.53 5.61 -6.45
C VAL A 109 -1.14 6.21 -6.35
N ILE A 110 -0.84 6.86 -5.23
CA ILE A 110 0.49 7.37 -4.90
C ILE A 110 1.01 6.56 -3.71
N VAL A 111 2.13 5.88 -3.89
CA VAL A 111 2.77 5.05 -2.87
C VAL A 111 4.04 5.76 -2.39
N ILE A 112 4.16 5.95 -1.08
CA ILE A 112 5.37 6.43 -0.42
C ILE A 112 5.99 5.23 0.28
N THR A 113 7.21 4.88 -0.11
CA THR A 113 7.92 3.72 0.45
C THR A 113 9.42 3.87 0.22
N HIS A 114 10.21 3.23 1.04
CA HIS A 114 11.64 3.01 0.86
C HIS A 114 11.96 1.60 0.34
N GLU A 115 10.95 0.76 0.13
CA GLU A 115 11.10 -0.60 -0.38
C GLU A 115 11.07 -0.63 -1.91
N MET A 116 12.23 -0.83 -2.56
CA MET A 116 12.35 -0.86 -4.03
C MET A 116 11.48 -1.96 -4.65
N ALA A 117 11.39 -3.11 -4.00
CA ALA A 117 10.54 -4.23 -4.44
C ALA A 117 9.04 -3.86 -4.54
N VAL A 118 8.55 -2.97 -3.65
CA VAL A 118 7.17 -2.46 -3.72
C VAL A 118 6.99 -1.59 -4.97
N ILE A 119 7.96 -0.70 -5.25
CA ILE A 119 7.92 0.19 -6.42
C ILE A 119 7.88 -0.63 -7.71
N GLU A 120 8.78 -1.60 -7.87
CA GLU A 120 8.81 -2.49 -9.03
C GLU A 120 7.51 -3.30 -9.19
N ALA A 121 6.94 -3.76 -8.06
CA ALA A 121 5.77 -4.60 -8.08
C ALA A 121 4.51 -3.89 -8.58
N ILE A 122 4.29 -2.61 -8.24
CA ILE A 122 2.99 -1.97 -8.44
C ILE A 122 3.01 -0.59 -9.11
N CYS A 123 4.18 0.07 -9.25
CA CYS A 123 4.24 1.43 -9.75
C CYS A 123 4.63 1.47 -11.23
N ASP A 124 3.99 2.36 -12.01
CA ASP A 124 4.37 2.66 -13.39
C ASP A 124 5.46 3.74 -13.46
N ARG A 125 5.41 4.68 -12.53
CA ARG A 125 6.31 5.83 -12.43
C ARG A 125 6.82 5.97 -11.01
N VAL A 126 8.04 6.52 -10.88
CA VAL A 126 8.69 6.82 -9.61
C VAL A 126 9.22 8.24 -9.59
N ALA A 127 9.22 8.86 -8.41
CA ALA A 127 9.94 10.07 -8.11
C ALA A 127 10.82 9.82 -6.87
N ILE A 128 12.12 10.03 -7.01
CA ILE A 128 13.10 9.93 -5.93
C ILE A 128 13.23 11.30 -5.28
N ILE A 129 13.00 11.34 -3.96
CA ILE A 129 13.07 12.59 -3.18
C ILE A 129 14.34 12.56 -2.34
N ASP A 130 15.13 13.63 -2.43
CA ASP A 130 16.31 13.86 -1.63
C ASP A 130 16.31 15.32 -1.15
N HIS A 131 16.64 15.56 0.12
CA HIS A 131 16.63 16.89 0.74
C HIS A 131 15.39 17.74 0.41
N SER A 132 14.19 17.11 0.51
CA SER A 132 12.88 17.71 0.21
C SER A 132 12.70 18.19 -1.24
N GLN A 133 13.53 17.72 -2.18
CA GLN A 133 13.45 18.02 -3.61
C GLN A 133 13.34 16.72 -4.43
N ILE A 134 12.72 16.81 -5.59
CA ILE A 134 12.69 15.68 -6.54
C ILE A 134 14.07 15.62 -7.22
N ALA A 135 14.89 14.63 -6.84
CA ALA A 135 16.19 14.39 -7.41
C ALA A 135 16.10 13.74 -8.80
N GLU A 136 15.09 12.90 -9.00
CA GLU A 136 14.86 12.19 -10.26
C GLU A 136 13.42 11.72 -10.36
N SER A 137 12.84 11.70 -11.56
CA SER A 137 11.52 11.12 -11.80
C SER A 137 11.38 10.58 -13.21
N GLY A 138 10.66 9.47 -13.37
CA GLY A 138 10.46 8.83 -14.66
C GLY A 138 9.63 7.55 -14.58
N ARG A 139 9.67 6.74 -15.61
CA ARG A 139 9.11 5.40 -15.58
C ARG A 139 9.99 4.50 -14.71
N VAL A 140 9.36 3.58 -13.96
CA VAL A 140 10.10 2.64 -13.11
C VAL A 140 11.13 1.85 -13.92
N SER A 141 10.77 1.34 -15.10
CA SER A 141 11.67 0.61 -15.99
C SER A 141 12.92 1.42 -16.42
N GLU A 142 12.78 2.72 -16.63
CA GLU A 142 13.88 3.60 -17.04
C GLU A 142 14.81 3.92 -15.86
N ILE A 143 14.22 4.35 -14.73
CA ILE A 143 14.97 4.75 -13.52
C ILE A 143 15.71 3.55 -12.92
N PHE A 144 15.11 2.35 -12.91
CA PHE A 144 15.74 1.15 -12.36
C PHE A 144 16.84 0.58 -13.27
N SER A 145 16.72 0.74 -14.59
CA SER A 145 17.77 0.31 -15.52
C SER A 145 18.96 1.28 -15.57
N GLU A 146 18.72 2.59 -15.50
CA GLU A 146 19.76 3.61 -15.63
C GLU A 146 19.48 4.83 -14.73
N PRO A 147 19.70 4.72 -13.41
CA PRO A 147 19.50 5.83 -12.48
C PRO A 147 20.52 6.93 -12.71
N LYS A 148 20.06 8.16 -12.95
CA LYS A 148 20.90 9.33 -13.26
C LYS A 148 21.37 10.05 -12.01
N SER A 149 20.51 10.17 -11.00
CA SER A 149 20.84 10.85 -9.75
C SER A 149 21.79 10.02 -8.88
N LYS A 150 22.59 10.68 -8.05
CA LYS A 150 23.47 10.01 -7.08
C LYS A 150 22.69 9.16 -6.10
N ILE A 151 21.58 9.72 -5.57
CA ILE A 151 20.72 9.03 -4.61
C ILE A 151 19.97 7.86 -5.27
N GLY A 152 19.51 8.02 -6.53
CA GLY A 152 18.88 6.93 -7.29
C GLY A 152 19.82 5.74 -7.46
N ARG A 153 21.09 5.98 -7.84
CA ARG A 153 22.12 4.94 -7.90
C ARG A 153 22.35 4.28 -6.55
N GLN A 154 22.38 5.06 -5.47
CA GLN A 154 22.60 4.52 -4.13
C GLN A 154 21.43 3.64 -3.66
N LEU A 155 20.19 4.05 -3.92
CA LEU A 155 19.00 3.29 -3.53
C LEU A 155 18.85 2.00 -4.35
N ILE A 156 19.02 2.10 -5.67
CA ILE A 156 18.77 0.98 -6.59
C ILE A 156 19.96 0.01 -6.65
N LEU A 157 21.19 0.54 -6.76
CA LEU A 157 22.40 -0.30 -6.86
C LEU A 157 22.92 -0.70 -5.47
N GLY A 158 22.58 0.03 -4.41
CA GLY A 158 22.91 -0.35 -3.04
C GLY A 158 22.29 -1.70 -2.68
N ASP A 159 21.02 -1.90 -2.99
CA ASP A 159 20.33 -3.18 -2.81
C ASP A 159 20.94 -4.29 -3.70
N ALA A 160 21.37 -3.95 -4.93
CA ALA A 160 22.06 -4.88 -5.82
C ALA A 160 23.46 -5.27 -5.32
N VAL A 161 24.20 -4.34 -4.71
CA VAL A 161 25.54 -4.60 -4.15
C VAL A 161 25.47 -5.45 -2.89
N GLU A 162 24.47 -5.32 -2.05
CA GLU A 162 24.27 -6.22 -0.91
C GLU A 162 23.93 -7.63 -1.38
N ASN A 163 23.09 -7.79 -2.38
CA ASN A 163 22.77 -9.09 -2.99
C ASN A 163 24.00 -9.74 -3.66
N VAL A 164 24.88 -8.97 -4.32
CA VAL A 164 26.12 -9.47 -4.91
C VAL A 164 27.17 -9.82 -3.86
N LYS A 165 27.23 -9.13 -2.70
CA LYS A 165 28.10 -9.52 -1.59
C LYS A 165 27.68 -10.86 -0.98
N PHE A 166 26.38 -11.15 -0.93
CA PHE A 166 25.89 -12.45 -0.46
C PHE A 166 26.28 -13.60 -1.43
N ASP A 167 26.27 -13.35 -2.72
CA ASP A 167 26.63 -14.39 -3.72
C ASP A 167 28.15 -14.64 -3.77
N LYS A 168 28.98 -13.62 -3.54
CA LYS A 168 30.45 -13.80 -3.44
C LYS A 168 30.91 -14.58 -2.18
N SER A 169 30.07 -14.74 -1.16
CA SER A 169 30.37 -15.55 0.01
C SER A 169 30.13 -17.05 -0.21
N ARG A 170 29.44 -17.44 -1.27
CA ARG A 170 29.33 -18.84 -1.74
C ARG A 170 30.45 -19.19 -2.68
N LYS A 171 31.68 -19.27 -2.19
CA LYS A 171 32.72 -20.02 -2.85
C LYS A 171 32.40 -21.50 -2.68
N ILE A 172 31.73 -22.08 -3.67
CA ILE A 172 31.67 -23.54 -3.82
C ILE A 172 33.09 -23.98 -4.17
N ARG A 173 33.77 -24.61 -3.24
CA ARG A 173 34.99 -25.36 -3.49
C ARG A 173 34.53 -26.65 -4.17
N ILE A 174 34.79 -26.79 -5.49
CA ILE A 174 34.69 -28.03 -6.20
C ILE A 174 36.02 -28.72 -5.97
N THR A 175 36.03 -29.81 -5.22
CA THR A 175 37.09 -30.82 -5.19
C THR A 175 36.80 -31.87 -6.26
#